data_8f97c21194a815b904fd6637bd3cbc99
#
_entry.id   8f97c21194a815b904fd6637bd3cbc99
#
_cell.length_a   1.000
_cell.length_b   1.000
_cell.length_c   1.000
_cell.angle_alpha   90.00
_cell.angle_beta   90.00
_cell.angle_gamma   90.00
#
_symmetry.space_group_name_H-M   'P 1'
#
loop_
_entity.id
_entity.type
_entity.pdbx_description
1 polymer ?
#
loop_
_entity_poly.entity_id
_entity_poly.type
_entity_poly.pdbx_seq_one_letter_code
_entity_poly.pdbx_strand_id
1 'polypeptide(L)'
;MILGQPVGGGLVGLLGAPVAVLIDAASYVGSAALILWIRLTAGGARSTGRRPDTDAAAAATTAVREGESATSPAAGAAAASEAGAPAGDAADAEAGGMRSQIMAGLRYIGHHRFLASIAASTATSNLFSNIAFAILPVYLYRTLGLAPASVGAIGGIGGAGVLLGALIASRVAKRFGVGPVIVGSMLSGGVTGLLVAIAPPEQAFWFVAVSFFLGSISGVVYNVNQVSLRQAITPERFLGRMNATMRFLVWGTLPIGSLIGAGLSEVIGVHETIWVGSILGLLAFLPVLLSPVRTLREIPTADPDAEPTAG
;
A
#
# COMPACT_ATOMS: atom_id res chain seq x y z
N MET A 1 3.76 -6.05 -12.14
CA MET A 1 4.17 -6.71 -10.87
C MET A 1 3.55 -8.09 -10.63
N ILE A 2 2.43 -8.46 -11.23
CA ILE A 2 1.69 -9.71 -10.96
C ILE A 2 2.47 -10.99 -11.30
N LEU A 3 3.29 -10.95 -12.34
CA LEU A 3 4.12 -12.09 -12.75
C LEU A 3 5.49 -12.13 -12.07
N GLY A 4 5.93 -11.07 -11.42
CA GLY A 4 7.26 -10.99 -10.83
C GLY A 4 7.48 -11.94 -9.66
N GLN A 5 6.51 -12.06 -8.76
CA GLN A 5 6.63 -12.94 -7.59
C GLN A 5 6.65 -14.43 -7.93
N PRO A 6 5.74 -14.97 -8.79
CA PRO A 6 5.82 -16.36 -9.20
C PRO A 6 7.09 -16.68 -9.99
N VAL A 7 7.49 -15.77 -10.89
CA VAL A 7 8.72 -15.94 -11.69
C VAL A 7 9.96 -15.87 -10.78
N GLY A 8 10.02 -14.89 -9.87
CA GLY A 8 11.11 -14.76 -8.91
C GLY A 8 11.22 -15.97 -7.98
N GLY A 9 10.11 -16.41 -7.40
CA GLY A 9 10.07 -17.61 -6.57
C GLY A 9 10.46 -18.89 -7.33
N GLY A 10 10.01 -19.03 -8.57
CA GLY A 10 10.39 -20.13 -9.47
C GLY A 10 11.89 -20.10 -9.82
N LEU A 11 12.44 -18.94 -10.14
CA LEU A 11 13.87 -18.75 -10.42
C LEU A 11 14.73 -19.10 -9.19
N VAL A 12 14.33 -18.63 -8.01
CA VAL A 12 15.06 -18.97 -6.76
C VAL A 12 14.99 -20.46 -6.47
N GLY A 13 13.85 -21.10 -6.72
CA GLY A 13 13.67 -22.53 -6.52
C GLY A 13 14.47 -23.40 -7.49
N LEU A 14 14.63 -22.97 -8.76
CA LEU A 14 15.31 -23.72 -9.81
C LEU A 14 16.81 -23.44 -9.89
N LEU A 15 17.22 -22.18 -9.76
CA LEU A 15 18.58 -21.73 -10.04
C LEU A 15 19.33 -21.30 -8.78
N GLY A 16 18.67 -21.25 -7.63
CA GLY A 16 19.21 -20.74 -6.38
C GLY A 16 19.17 -19.21 -6.27
N ALA A 17 19.18 -18.72 -5.04
CA ALA A 17 19.06 -17.30 -4.74
C ALA A 17 20.16 -16.41 -5.41
N PRO A 18 21.45 -16.78 -5.46
CA PRO A 18 22.46 -15.94 -6.09
C PRO A 18 22.21 -15.68 -7.58
N VAL A 19 21.77 -16.71 -8.31
CA VAL A 19 21.51 -16.59 -9.76
C VAL A 19 20.25 -15.79 -10.02
N ALA A 20 19.21 -15.96 -9.20
CA ALA A 20 17.99 -15.16 -9.29
C ALA A 20 18.28 -13.66 -9.08
N VAL A 21 19.12 -13.30 -8.10
CA VAL A 21 19.56 -11.92 -7.85
C VAL A 21 20.37 -11.36 -9.03
N LEU A 22 21.23 -12.16 -9.66
CA LEU A 22 21.98 -11.73 -10.85
C LEU A 22 21.06 -11.44 -12.04
N ILE A 23 20.04 -12.26 -12.28
CA ILE A 23 19.06 -12.05 -13.34
C ILE A 23 18.26 -10.76 -13.09
N ASP A 24 17.87 -10.54 -11.85
CA ASP A 24 17.17 -9.32 -11.45
C ASP A 24 18.05 -8.09 -11.66
N ALA A 25 19.28 -8.11 -11.17
CA ALA A 25 20.26 -7.04 -11.39
C ALA A 25 20.52 -6.76 -12.89
N ALA A 26 20.60 -7.79 -13.72
CA ALA A 26 20.77 -7.64 -15.17
C ALA A 26 19.53 -6.96 -15.81
N SER A 27 18.33 -7.24 -15.33
CA SER A 27 17.10 -6.59 -15.80
C SER A 27 17.07 -5.10 -15.49
N TYR A 28 17.58 -4.68 -14.32
CA TYR A 28 17.73 -3.26 -13.97
C TYR A 28 18.76 -2.55 -14.86
N VAL A 29 19.92 -3.18 -15.13
CA VAL A 29 20.93 -2.64 -16.05
C VAL A 29 20.34 -2.48 -17.45
N GLY A 30 19.60 -3.47 -17.95
CA GLY A 30 18.90 -3.41 -19.23
C GLY A 30 17.90 -2.27 -19.30
N SER A 31 17.09 -2.09 -18.25
CA SER A 31 16.13 -0.99 -18.14
C SER A 31 16.83 0.38 -18.11
N ALA A 32 17.91 0.52 -17.36
CA ALA A 32 18.71 1.74 -17.31
C ALA A 32 19.33 2.07 -18.67
N ALA A 33 19.85 1.08 -19.39
CA ALA A 33 20.41 1.25 -20.72
C ALA A 33 19.35 1.67 -21.74
N LEU A 34 18.14 1.10 -21.68
CA LEU A 34 16.99 1.51 -22.51
C LEU A 34 16.58 2.96 -22.27
N ILE A 35 16.50 3.37 -21.01
CA ILE A 35 16.17 4.77 -20.65
C ILE A 35 17.25 5.74 -21.13
N LEU A 36 18.52 5.38 -20.98
CA LEU A 36 19.65 6.16 -21.50
C LEU A 36 19.59 6.26 -23.03
N TRP A 37 19.30 5.17 -23.70
CA TRP A 37 19.17 5.15 -25.17
C TRP A 37 18.02 6.03 -25.66
N ILE A 38 16.86 5.98 -25.01
CA ILE A 38 15.73 6.86 -25.30
C ILE A 38 16.12 8.34 -25.10
N ARG A 39 16.83 8.68 -24.03
CA ARG A 39 17.31 10.05 -23.79
C ARG A 39 18.31 10.51 -24.85
N LEU A 40 19.21 9.65 -25.30
CA LEU A 40 20.19 9.97 -26.32
C LEU A 40 19.57 10.11 -27.71
N THR A 41 18.57 9.29 -28.03
CA THR A 41 17.86 9.37 -29.32
C THR A 41 16.82 10.50 -29.37
N ALA A 42 16.15 10.79 -28.25
CA ALA A 42 15.19 11.90 -28.15
C ALA A 42 15.87 13.29 -28.04
N GLY A 43 17.11 13.35 -27.55
CA GLY A 43 17.88 14.59 -27.43
C GLY A 43 18.33 15.21 -28.74
N GLY A 44 18.17 14.52 -29.89
CA GLY A 44 18.51 15.02 -31.22
C GLY A 44 17.42 15.83 -31.93
N ALA A 45 16.20 15.77 -31.49
CA ALA A 45 15.09 16.55 -32.05
C ALA A 45 14.88 17.86 -31.25
N ARG A 46 15.58 18.92 -31.63
CA ARG A 46 15.26 20.27 -31.21
C ARG A 46 13.86 20.60 -31.70
N SER A 47 12.85 20.43 -30.85
CA SER A 47 11.50 20.87 -31.12
C SER A 47 11.39 22.37 -30.90
N THR A 48 11.12 23.09 -31.96
CA THR A 48 10.54 24.44 -31.91
C THR A 48 9.18 24.36 -31.19
N GLY A 49 9.10 24.94 -30.00
CA GLY A 49 7.89 25.51 -29.44
C GLY A 49 6.77 24.60 -28.97
N ARG A 50 7.06 23.65 -28.08
CA ARG A 50 6.08 23.22 -27.05
C ARG A 50 6.88 22.51 -25.96
N ARG A 51 6.82 22.99 -24.73
CA ARG A 51 7.35 22.26 -23.57
C ARG A 51 6.65 20.91 -23.50
N PRO A 52 7.37 19.77 -23.62
CA PRO A 52 6.79 18.48 -23.28
C PRO A 52 6.66 18.45 -21.77
N ASP A 53 5.52 17.94 -21.29
CA ASP A 53 5.29 17.69 -19.88
C ASP A 53 6.45 16.85 -19.29
N THR A 54 7.27 17.49 -18.47
CA THR A 54 8.37 16.84 -17.72
C THR A 54 7.85 15.85 -16.68
N ASP A 55 6.53 15.77 -16.55
CA ASP A 55 5.87 15.02 -15.47
C ASP A 55 5.80 13.51 -15.73
N ALA A 56 5.74 13.07 -16.99
CA ALA A 56 5.66 11.65 -17.31
C ALA A 56 6.99 10.87 -17.05
N ALA A 57 8.13 11.54 -17.30
CA ALA A 57 9.44 10.91 -17.07
C ALA A 57 9.82 10.87 -15.58
N ALA A 58 9.41 11.90 -14.81
CA ALA A 58 9.56 11.92 -13.35
C ALA A 58 8.67 10.85 -12.68
N ALA A 59 7.43 10.71 -13.12
CA ALA A 59 6.52 9.69 -12.63
C ALA A 59 7.04 8.25 -12.87
N ALA A 60 7.63 7.98 -14.05
CA ALA A 60 8.20 6.67 -14.37
C ALA A 60 9.44 6.36 -13.51
N THR A 61 10.28 7.36 -13.22
CA THR A 61 11.49 7.17 -12.40
C THR A 61 11.14 6.96 -10.93
N THR A 62 10.11 7.62 -10.44
CA THR A 62 9.60 7.47 -9.06
C THR A 62 8.94 6.10 -8.88
N ALA A 63 8.15 5.63 -9.85
CA ALA A 63 7.51 4.32 -9.81
C ALA A 63 8.52 3.15 -9.79
N VAL A 64 9.66 3.28 -10.47
CA VAL A 64 10.73 2.27 -10.46
C VAL A 64 11.44 2.23 -9.11
N ARG A 65 11.68 3.40 -8.50
CA ARG A 65 12.38 3.49 -7.21
C ARG A 65 11.53 3.04 -6.02
N GLU A 66 10.21 3.16 -6.13
CA GLU A 66 9.25 2.75 -5.10
C GLU A 66 8.89 1.25 -5.15
N GLY A 67 9.18 0.58 -6.26
CA GLY A 67 8.95 -0.87 -6.42
C GLY A 67 9.89 -1.76 -5.60
N GLU A 68 11.03 -1.23 -5.18
CA GLU A 68 12.07 -2.01 -4.46
C GLU A 68 11.77 -2.21 -2.97
N SER A 69 10.88 -1.40 -2.38
CA SER A 69 10.64 -1.44 -0.93
C SER A 69 9.36 -2.14 -0.50
N ALA A 70 8.50 -2.55 -1.43
CA ALA A 70 7.17 -3.09 -1.10
C ALA A 70 7.12 -4.61 -1.33
N THR A 71 7.55 -5.38 -0.34
CA THR A 71 7.48 -6.84 -0.33
C THR A 71 6.11 -7.39 0.12
N SER A 72 5.14 -6.53 0.47
CA SER A 72 3.78 -6.93 0.84
C SER A 72 2.80 -6.74 -0.31
N PRO A 73 2.00 -7.76 -0.68
CA PRO A 73 0.92 -7.58 -1.66
C PRO A 73 -0.09 -6.50 -1.26
N ALA A 74 -0.40 -6.39 0.03
CA ALA A 74 -1.31 -5.36 0.53
C ALA A 74 -0.65 -3.97 0.58
N ALA A 75 0.62 -3.89 0.99
CA ALA A 75 1.38 -2.64 1.00
C ALA A 75 1.72 -2.19 -0.43
N GLY A 76 2.02 -3.13 -1.34
CA GLY A 76 2.27 -2.85 -2.75
C GLY A 76 1.04 -2.29 -3.49
N ALA A 77 -0.16 -2.79 -3.20
CA ALA A 77 -1.40 -2.25 -3.78
C ALA A 77 -1.70 -0.84 -3.26
N ALA A 78 -1.43 -0.57 -1.99
CA ALA A 78 -1.56 0.77 -1.40
C ALA A 78 -0.58 1.76 -2.03
N ALA A 79 0.69 1.37 -2.18
CA ALA A 79 1.72 2.19 -2.79
C ALA A 79 1.47 2.48 -4.29
N ALA A 80 1.01 1.47 -5.05
CA ALA A 80 0.75 1.63 -6.48
C ALA A 80 -0.44 2.58 -6.77
N SER A 81 -1.45 2.61 -5.89
CA SER A 81 -2.59 3.52 -6.04
C SER A 81 -2.25 4.97 -5.65
N GLU A 82 -1.28 5.16 -4.76
CA GLU A 82 -0.85 6.51 -4.37
C GLU A 82 0.16 7.15 -5.35
N ALA A 83 0.84 6.34 -6.17
CA ALA A 83 1.78 6.82 -7.19
C ALA A 83 1.12 7.53 -8.38
N GLY A 84 -0.17 7.38 -8.57
CA GLY A 84 -0.92 7.93 -9.71
C GLY A 84 -1.49 9.34 -9.52
N ALA A 85 -1.21 10.04 -8.40
CA ALA A 85 -1.65 11.41 -8.23
C ALA A 85 -0.65 12.39 -8.89
N PRO A 86 -1.10 13.33 -9.76
CA PRO A 86 -0.22 14.33 -10.35
C PRO A 86 0.43 15.18 -9.26
N ALA A 87 1.73 15.45 -9.43
CA ALA A 87 2.48 16.40 -8.63
C ALA A 87 1.98 17.82 -9.01
N GLY A 88 0.86 18.22 -8.40
CA GLY A 88 0.37 19.60 -8.50
C GLY A 88 1.19 20.49 -7.58
N ASP A 89 1.71 21.56 -8.15
CA ASP A 89 2.20 22.78 -7.54
C ASP A 89 3.36 22.69 -6.53
N ALA A 90 4.57 22.58 -7.10
CA ALA A 90 5.82 22.90 -6.42
C ALA A 90 6.00 24.43 -6.20
N ALA A 91 5.12 25.28 -6.73
CA ALA A 91 5.28 26.74 -6.73
C ALA A 91 4.96 27.41 -5.38
N ASP A 92 4.11 26.81 -4.54
CA ASP A 92 3.77 27.36 -3.21
C ASP A 92 4.64 26.80 -2.07
N ALA A 93 5.67 26.01 -2.39
CA ALA A 93 6.52 25.33 -1.40
C ALA A 93 7.55 26.25 -0.72
N GLU A 94 7.75 27.47 -1.17
CA GLU A 94 8.88 28.32 -0.72
C GLU A 94 8.63 29.13 0.56
N ALA A 95 7.39 29.21 1.06
CA ALA A 95 7.07 30.09 2.20
C ALA A 95 7.11 29.44 3.60
N GLY A 96 7.31 28.12 3.68
CA GLY A 96 7.39 27.45 4.99
C GLY A 96 8.15 26.12 4.89
N GLY A 97 9.08 25.91 5.80
CA GLY A 97 9.88 24.68 5.83
C GLY A 97 9.01 23.42 5.86
N MET A 98 9.52 22.27 5.38
CA MET A 98 8.82 20.98 5.31
C MET A 98 8.03 20.62 6.58
N ARG A 99 8.55 20.98 7.75
CA ARG A 99 7.85 20.76 9.04
C ARG A 99 6.55 21.54 9.16
N SER A 100 6.51 22.80 8.68
CA SER A 100 5.29 23.63 8.75
C SER A 100 4.21 23.11 7.79
N GLN A 101 4.60 22.61 6.63
CA GLN A 101 3.69 22.03 5.65
C GLN A 101 3.10 20.70 6.16
N ILE A 102 3.91 19.83 6.76
CA ILE A 102 3.44 18.57 7.39
C ILE A 102 2.49 18.91 8.55
N MET A 103 2.84 19.88 9.40
CA MET A 103 1.99 20.25 10.53
C MET A 103 0.65 20.85 10.08
N ALA A 104 0.67 21.67 9.04
CA ALA A 104 -0.56 22.22 8.44
C ALA A 104 -1.44 21.11 7.85
N GLY A 105 -0.82 20.13 7.16
CA GLY A 105 -1.54 18.96 6.65
C GLY A 105 -2.12 18.08 7.76
N LEU A 106 -1.35 17.82 8.83
CA LEU A 106 -1.84 17.08 10.00
C LEU A 106 -3.00 17.80 10.69
N ARG A 107 -2.88 19.13 10.85
CA ARG A 107 -3.98 19.93 11.41
C ARG A 107 -5.22 19.88 10.53
N TYR A 108 -5.08 20.00 9.22
CA TYR A 108 -6.18 19.89 8.27
C TYR A 108 -6.87 18.52 8.37
N ILE A 109 -6.10 17.43 8.35
CA ILE A 109 -6.64 16.06 8.48
C ILE A 109 -7.31 15.90 9.84
N GLY A 110 -6.69 16.37 10.93
CA GLY A 110 -7.20 16.21 12.29
C GLY A 110 -8.52 16.93 12.56
N HIS A 111 -8.76 18.08 11.91
CA HIS A 111 -10.02 18.82 12.02
C HIS A 111 -11.16 18.24 11.18
N HIS A 112 -10.83 17.43 10.17
CA HIS A 112 -11.84 16.82 9.30
C HIS A 112 -12.16 15.39 9.77
N ARG A 113 -13.30 15.21 10.44
CA ARG A 113 -13.72 13.94 11.08
C ARG A 113 -13.63 12.70 10.18
N PHE A 114 -13.90 12.82 8.87
CA PHE A 114 -13.77 11.72 7.92
C PHE A 114 -12.30 11.43 7.59
N LEU A 115 -11.51 12.46 7.31
CA LEU A 115 -10.08 12.30 6.99
C LEU A 115 -9.30 11.78 8.19
N ALA A 116 -9.58 12.29 9.39
CA ALA A 116 -8.93 11.85 10.62
C ALA A 116 -9.15 10.36 10.89
N SER A 117 -10.39 9.87 10.75
CA SER A 117 -10.69 8.46 10.98
C SER A 117 -10.08 7.54 9.92
N ILE A 118 -10.09 7.94 8.65
CA ILE A 118 -9.41 7.17 7.59
C ILE A 118 -7.89 7.16 7.82
N ALA A 119 -7.30 8.31 8.15
CA ALA A 119 -5.87 8.42 8.44
C ALA A 119 -5.47 7.57 9.64
N ALA A 120 -6.22 7.64 10.73
CA ALA A 120 -5.99 6.83 11.93
C ALA A 120 -6.09 5.33 11.62
N SER A 121 -7.14 4.88 10.94
CA SER A 121 -7.29 3.47 10.58
C SER A 121 -6.21 3.00 9.62
N THR A 122 -5.85 3.80 8.60
CA THR A 122 -4.79 3.43 7.66
C THR A 122 -3.43 3.35 8.37
N ALA A 123 -3.07 4.35 9.17
CA ALA A 123 -1.81 4.38 9.90
C ALA A 123 -1.71 3.22 10.91
N THR A 124 -2.78 2.97 11.65
CA THR A 124 -2.86 1.86 12.63
C THR A 124 -2.78 0.51 11.92
N SER A 125 -3.50 0.34 10.81
CA SER A 125 -3.45 -0.88 10.01
C SER A 125 -2.04 -1.14 9.46
N ASN A 126 -1.38 -0.12 8.90
CA ASN A 126 -0.01 -0.26 8.41
C ASN A 126 0.98 -0.59 9.53
N LEU A 127 0.88 0.11 10.67
CA LEU A 127 1.74 -0.15 11.82
C LEU A 127 1.64 -1.61 12.28
N PHE A 128 0.43 -2.07 12.54
CA PHE A 128 0.19 -3.40 13.10
C PHE A 128 0.43 -4.52 12.09
N SER A 129 0.03 -4.32 10.84
CA SER A 129 0.34 -5.29 9.79
C SER A 129 1.84 -5.45 9.58
N ASN A 130 2.63 -4.37 9.69
CA ASN A 130 4.08 -4.45 9.54
C ASN A 130 4.78 -5.13 10.72
N ILE A 131 4.18 -5.20 11.90
CA ILE A 131 4.69 -6.03 13.00
C ILE A 131 4.78 -7.50 12.57
N ALA A 132 3.70 -8.04 12.02
CA ALA A 132 3.67 -9.42 11.51
C ALA A 132 4.46 -9.57 10.20
N PHE A 133 4.34 -8.60 9.29
CA PHE A 133 4.88 -8.69 7.95
C PHE A 133 6.40 -8.71 7.91
N ALA A 134 7.08 -7.94 8.79
CA ALA A 134 8.54 -7.87 8.86
C ALA A 134 9.17 -9.25 9.16
N ILE A 135 8.50 -10.08 9.95
CA ILE A 135 8.98 -11.41 10.34
C ILE A 135 8.33 -12.53 9.54
N LEU A 136 7.36 -12.20 8.67
CA LEU A 136 6.62 -13.18 7.89
C LEU A 136 7.50 -14.14 7.08
N PRO A 137 8.57 -13.69 6.38
CA PRO A 137 9.45 -14.61 5.67
C PRO A 137 10.09 -15.66 6.60
N VAL A 138 10.53 -15.23 7.79
CA VAL A 138 11.11 -16.14 8.79
C VAL A 138 10.04 -17.16 9.24
N TYR A 139 8.83 -16.72 9.48
CA TYR A 139 7.70 -17.56 9.85
C TYR A 139 7.37 -18.59 8.76
N LEU A 140 7.25 -18.16 7.50
CA LEU A 140 6.93 -19.05 6.37
C LEU A 140 7.99 -20.13 6.15
N TYR A 141 9.28 -19.75 6.20
CA TYR A 141 10.36 -20.67 5.90
C TYR A 141 10.78 -21.53 7.08
N ARG A 142 10.89 -20.97 8.29
CA ARG A 142 11.42 -21.67 9.46
C ARG A 142 10.34 -22.33 10.31
N THR A 143 9.19 -21.69 10.48
CA THR A 143 8.11 -22.23 11.34
C THR A 143 7.16 -23.10 10.56
N LEU A 144 6.71 -22.64 9.38
CA LEU A 144 5.80 -23.40 8.53
C LEU A 144 6.49 -24.34 7.53
N GLY A 145 7.82 -24.25 7.37
CA GLY A 145 8.60 -25.13 6.51
C GLY A 145 8.29 -25.02 5.02
N LEU A 146 7.73 -23.87 4.55
CA LEU A 146 7.36 -23.70 3.16
C LEU A 146 8.60 -23.56 2.26
N ALA A 147 8.59 -24.27 1.12
CA ALA A 147 9.63 -24.12 0.11
C ALA A 147 9.52 -22.75 -0.61
N PRO A 148 10.64 -22.20 -1.13
CA PRO A 148 10.64 -20.92 -1.86
C PRO A 148 9.66 -20.88 -3.03
N ALA A 149 9.52 -22.00 -3.76
CA ALA A 149 8.55 -22.13 -4.85
C ALA A 149 7.09 -22.00 -4.36
N SER A 150 6.76 -22.57 -3.19
CA SER A 150 5.45 -22.46 -2.57
C SER A 150 5.15 -21.00 -2.16
N VAL A 151 6.12 -20.30 -1.59
CA VAL A 151 5.98 -18.88 -1.22
C VAL A 151 5.77 -18.02 -2.46
N GLY A 152 6.52 -18.29 -3.55
CA GLY A 152 6.32 -17.64 -4.84
C GLY A 152 4.92 -17.88 -5.43
N ALA A 153 4.42 -19.12 -5.35
CA ALA A 153 3.07 -19.46 -5.79
C ALA A 153 1.99 -18.74 -4.97
N ILE A 154 2.15 -18.66 -3.64
CA ILE A 154 1.28 -17.88 -2.75
C ILE A 154 1.25 -16.41 -3.16
N GLY A 155 2.42 -15.83 -3.47
CA GLY A 155 2.50 -14.46 -3.98
C GLY A 155 1.74 -14.28 -5.30
N GLY A 156 1.83 -15.25 -6.22
CA GLY A 156 1.07 -15.26 -7.47
C GLY A 156 -0.44 -15.34 -7.25
N ILE A 157 -0.89 -16.18 -6.32
CA ILE A 157 -2.30 -16.28 -5.92
C ILE A 157 -2.77 -14.95 -5.33
N GLY A 158 -1.97 -14.31 -4.48
CA GLY A 158 -2.22 -12.97 -3.99
C GLY A 158 -2.34 -11.94 -5.11
N GLY A 159 -1.48 -12.01 -6.12
CA GLY A 159 -1.54 -11.17 -7.33
C GLY A 159 -2.87 -11.32 -8.10
N ALA A 160 -3.40 -12.54 -8.21
CA ALA A 160 -4.74 -12.77 -8.77
C ALA A 160 -5.82 -12.10 -7.92
N GLY A 161 -5.67 -12.11 -6.58
CA GLY A 161 -6.54 -11.39 -5.67
C GLY A 161 -6.54 -9.87 -5.90
N VAL A 162 -5.37 -9.27 -6.17
CA VAL A 162 -5.25 -7.84 -6.54
C VAL A 162 -6.08 -7.53 -7.77
N LEU A 163 -5.96 -8.33 -8.83
CA LEU A 163 -6.74 -8.14 -10.06
C LEU A 163 -8.24 -8.23 -9.79
N LEU A 164 -8.66 -9.27 -9.10
CA LEU A 164 -10.07 -9.45 -8.78
C LEU A 164 -10.59 -8.29 -7.91
N GLY A 165 -9.82 -7.88 -6.90
CA GLY A 165 -10.14 -6.73 -6.05
C GLY A 165 -10.35 -5.45 -6.86
N ALA A 166 -9.47 -5.16 -7.83
CA ALA A 166 -9.58 -4.00 -8.69
C ALA A 166 -10.86 -4.04 -9.57
N LEU A 167 -11.20 -5.21 -10.10
CA LEU A 167 -12.39 -5.40 -10.94
C LEU A 167 -13.70 -5.22 -10.17
N ILE A 168 -13.73 -5.62 -8.89
CA ILE A 168 -14.97 -5.60 -8.09
C ILE A 168 -15.11 -4.35 -7.21
N ALA A 169 -14.03 -3.61 -6.92
CA ALA A 169 -14.02 -2.53 -5.93
C ALA A 169 -15.16 -1.51 -6.13
N SER A 170 -15.33 -1.01 -7.34
CA SER A 170 -16.39 -0.03 -7.64
C SER A 170 -17.80 -0.64 -7.61
N ARG A 171 -17.94 -1.91 -8.02
CA ARG A 171 -19.23 -2.60 -8.01
C ARG A 171 -19.72 -2.86 -6.57
N VAL A 172 -18.80 -3.29 -5.72
CA VAL A 172 -19.08 -3.54 -4.29
C VAL A 172 -19.46 -2.24 -3.60
N ALA A 173 -18.74 -1.14 -3.87
CA ALA A 173 -19.06 0.18 -3.31
C ALA A 173 -20.45 0.71 -3.76
N LYS A 174 -20.78 0.54 -5.03
CA LYS A 174 -22.12 0.92 -5.55
C LYS A 174 -23.26 0.11 -4.93
N ARG A 175 -23.01 -1.17 -4.59
CA ARG A 175 -24.05 -2.05 -4.05
C ARG A 175 -24.26 -1.87 -2.53
N PHE A 176 -23.18 -1.74 -1.77
CA PHE A 176 -23.22 -1.74 -0.31
C PHE A 176 -22.99 -0.36 0.32
N GLY A 177 -22.55 0.62 -0.47
CA GLY A 177 -22.12 1.92 -0.01
C GLY A 177 -20.63 1.99 0.33
N VAL A 178 -20.06 3.18 0.19
CA VAL A 178 -18.60 3.38 0.34
C VAL A 178 -18.12 3.13 1.76
N GLY A 179 -18.86 3.64 2.76
CA GLY A 179 -18.50 3.49 4.17
C GLY A 179 -18.51 2.05 4.66
N PRO A 180 -19.62 1.30 4.49
CA PRO A 180 -19.65 -0.13 4.85
C PRO A 180 -18.58 -0.95 4.14
N VAL A 181 -18.25 -0.62 2.89
CA VAL A 181 -17.20 -1.32 2.13
C VAL A 181 -15.81 -1.03 2.71
N ILE A 182 -15.52 0.21 3.09
CA ILE A 182 -14.26 0.57 3.76
C ILE A 182 -14.11 -0.21 5.07
N VAL A 183 -15.14 -0.20 5.93
CA VAL A 183 -15.13 -0.93 7.21
C VAL A 183 -15.00 -2.44 6.98
N GLY A 184 -15.82 -3.00 6.10
CA GLY A 184 -15.82 -4.44 5.80
C GLY A 184 -14.50 -4.93 5.21
N SER A 185 -13.88 -4.14 4.33
CA SER A 185 -12.57 -4.49 3.76
C SER A 185 -11.47 -4.48 4.80
N MET A 186 -11.46 -3.52 5.73
CA MET A 186 -10.47 -3.51 6.82
C MET A 186 -10.67 -4.69 7.77
N LEU A 187 -11.91 -4.98 8.13
CA LEU A 187 -12.22 -6.13 8.98
C LEU A 187 -11.82 -7.45 8.29
N SER A 188 -12.17 -7.61 7.02
CA SER A 188 -11.77 -8.78 6.23
C SER A 188 -10.24 -8.91 6.14
N GLY A 189 -9.52 -7.81 5.92
CA GLY A 189 -8.05 -7.79 5.93
C GLY A 189 -7.46 -8.23 7.28
N GLY A 190 -8.04 -7.80 8.39
CA GLY A 190 -7.63 -8.26 9.73
C GLY A 190 -7.90 -9.74 9.95
N VAL A 191 -9.06 -10.23 9.53
CA VAL A 191 -9.42 -11.67 9.64
C VAL A 191 -8.46 -12.54 8.81
N THR A 192 -8.08 -12.07 7.60
CA THR A 192 -7.12 -12.83 6.78
C THR A 192 -5.73 -12.91 7.42
N GLY A 193 -5.31 -11.89 8.16
CA GLY A 193 -4.07 -11.95 8.97
C GLY A 193 -4.10 -13.09 9.99
N LEU A 194 -5.23 -13.31 10.66
CA LEU A 194 -5.40 -14.41 11.60
C LEU A 194 -5.29 -15.79 10.93
N LEU A 195 -5.70 -15.93 9.66
CA LEU A 195 -5.55 -17.21 8.92
C LEU A 195 -4.07 -17.62 8.80
N VAL A 196 -3.16 -16.66 8.72
CA VAL A 196 -1.71 -16.95 8.73
C VAL A 196 -1.27 -17.44 10.11
N ALA A 197 -1.76 -16.82 11.18
CA ALA A 197 -1.38 -17.17 12.54
C ALA A 197 -1.87 -18.57 12.97
N ILE A 198 -3.06 -18.99 12.51
CA ILE A 198 -3.64 -20.29 12.83
C ILE A 198 -3.20 -21.41 11.89
N ALA A 199 -2.37 -21.12 10.87
CA ALA A 199 -2.01 -22.09 9.85
C ALA A 199 -1.24 -23.29 10.44
N PRO A 200 -1.77 -24.53 10.37
CA PRO A 200 -1.03 -25.70 10.78
C PRO A 200 0.04 -26.02 9.72
N PRO A 201 1.24 -26.53 10.12
CA PRO A 201 2.33 -26.80 9.19
C PRO A 201 1.94 -27.69 7.99
N GLU A 202 1.11 -28.70 8.20
CA GLU A 202 0.69 -29.64 7.16
C GLU A 202 -0.20 -28.99 6.09
N GLN A 203 -0.90 -27.93 6.43
CA GLN A 203 -1.81 -27.20 5.53
C GLN A 203 -1.39 -25.75 5.30
N ALA A 204 -0.18 -25.38 5.72
CA ALA A 204 0.32 -24.02 5.70
C ALA A 204 0.18 -23.34 4.34
N PHE A 205 0.46 -24.08 3.25
CA PHE A 205 0.32 -23.55 1.89
C PHE A 205 -1.09 -23.00 1.62
N TRP A 206 -2.13 -23.77 1.93
CA TRP A 206 -3.51 -23.39 1.64
C TRP A 206 -4.00 -22.25 2.52
N PHE A 207 -3.70 -22.28 3.82
CA PHE A 207 -4.08 -21.23 4.74
C PHE A 207 -3.44 -19.87 4.35
N VAL A 208 -2.15 -19.89 4.05
CA VAL A 208 -1.43 -18.67 3.65
C VAL A 208 -1.89 -18.21 2.25
N ALA A 209 -2.10 -19.12 1.30
CA ALA A 209 -2.59 -18.79 -0.04
C ALA A 209 -3.96 -18.12 0.00
N VAL A 210 -4.91 -18.69 0.77
CA VAL A 210 -6.25 -18.10 0.96
C VAL A 210 -6.15 -16.74 1.65
N SER A 211 -5.32 -16.63 2.68
CA SER A 211 -5.06 -15.37 3.38
C SER A 211 -4.56 -14.28 2.41
N PHE A 212 -3.55 -14.60 1.61
CA PHE A 212 -2.98 -13.66 0.63
C PHE A 212 -3.99 -13.29 -0.46
N PHE A 213 -4.75 -14.25 -0.95
CA PHE A 213 -5.78 -13.99 -1.97
C PHE A 213 -6.88 -13.05 -1.44
N LEU A 214 -7.50 -13.41 -0.32
CA LEU A 214 -8.58 -12.61 0.28
C LEU A 214 -8.06 -11.28 0.83
N GLY A 215 -6.88 -11.28 1.44
CA GLY A 215 -6.21 -10.08 1.93
C GLY A 215 -5.91 -9.08 0.82
N SER A 216 -5.45 -9.57 -0.33
CA SER A 216 -5.19 -8.73 -1.51
C SER A 216 -6.49 -8.13 -2.08
N ILE A 217 -7.57 -8.91 -2.18
CA ILE A 217 -8.88 -8.39 -2.58
C ILE A 217 -9.31 -7.28 -1.63
N SER A 218 -9.29 -7.55 -0.33
CA SER A 218 -9.70 -6.61 0.72
C SER A 218 -8.85 -5.34 0.70
N GLY A 219 -7.53 -5.47 0.57
CA GLY A 219 -6.60 -4.35 0.51
C GLY A 219 -6.86 -3.43 -0.69
N VAL A 220 -7.09 -4.00 -1.89
CA VAL A 220 -7.41 -3.22 -3.09
C VAL A 220 -8.77 -2.56 -2.98
N VAL A 221 -9.80 -3.29 -2.54
CA VAL A 221 -11.14 -2.73 -2.34
C VAL A 221 -11.11 -1.59 -1.33
N TYR A 222 -10.41 -1.76 -0.21
CA TYR A 222 -10.18 -0.70 0.76
C TYR A 222 -9.50 0.51 0.10
N ASN A 223 -8.38 0.29 -0.56
CA ASN A 223 -7.55 1.37 -1.10
C ASN A 223 -8.30 2.21 -2.14
N VAL A 224 -8.94 1.57 -3.13
CA VAL A 224 -9.71 2.27 -4.15
C VAL A 224 -10.79 3.15 -3.51
N ASN A 225 -11.55 2.62 -2.57
CA ASN A 225 -12.67 3.34 -1.97
C ASN A 225 -12.22 4.46 -1.02
N GLN A 226 -11.19 4.21 -0.19
CA GLN A 226 -10.70 5.24 0.73
C GLN A 226 -10.00 6.39 -0.01
N VAL A 227 -9.25 6.11 -1.09
CA VAL A 227 -8.61 7.15 -1.90
C VAL A 227 -9.67 7.98 -2.62
N SER A 228 -10.66 7.34 -3.24
CA SER A 228 -11.77 8.04 -3.91
C SER A 228 -12.53 8.93 -2.94
N LEU A 229 -12.84 8.43 -1.74
CA LEU A 229 -13.53 9.23 -0.71
C LEU A 229 -12.68 10.43 -0.28
N ARG A 230 -11.40 10.22 0.02
CA ARG A 230 -10.47 11.28 0.41
C ARG A 230 -10.38 12.39 -0.62
N GLN A 231 -10.21 12.00 -1.89
CA GLN A 231 -10.08 12.96 -2.99
C GLN A 231 -11.37 13.74 -3.22
N ALA A 232 -12.53 13.10 -3.09
CA ALA A 232 -13.80 13.73 -3.31
C ALA A 232 -14.20 14.75 -2.22
N ILE A 233 -13.76 14.54 -0.97
CA ILE A 233 -14.07 15.46 0.15
C ILE A 233 -13.00 16.52 0.38
N THR A 234 -11.90 16.49 -0.38
CA THR A 234 -10.80 17.45 -0.23
C THR A 234 -10.83 18.45 -1.37
N PRO A 235 -10.94 19.76 -1.11
CA PRO A 235 -10.83 20.79 -2.13
C PRO A 235 -9.53 20.68 -2.91
N GLU A 236 -9.53 20.99 -4.20
CA GLU A 236 -8.38 20.81 -5.10
C GLU A 236 -7.10 21.46 -4.56
N ARG A 237 -7.20 22.67 -4.01
CA ARG A 237 -6.10 23.42 -3.41
C ARG A 237 -5.40 22.70 -2.24
N PHE A 238 -6.04 21.71 -1.62
CA PHE A 238 -5.49 20.96 -0.49
C PHE A 238 -5.10 19.53 -0.84
N LEU A 239 -5.42 19.03 -2.04
CA LEU A 239 -5.16 17.64 -2.44
C LEU A 239 -3.68 17.27 -2.32
N GLY A 240 -2.77 18.12 -2.76
CA GLY A 240 -1.33 17.88 -2.69
C GLY A 240 -0.86 17.75 -1.23
N ARG A 241 -1.26 18.68 -0.35
CA ARG A 241 -0.90 18.65 1.08
C ARG A 241 -1.50 17.42 1.78
N MET A 242 -2.77 17.12 1.52
CA MET A 242 -3.46 15.96 2.08
C MET A 242 -2.75 14.66 1.67
N ASN A 243 -2.45 14.48 0.39
CA ASN A 243 -1.76 13.28 -0.09
C ASN A 243 -0.34 13.16 0.49
N ALA A 244 0.44 14.25 0.54
CA ALA A 244 1.77 14.24 1.15
C ALA A 244 1.71 13.85 2.64
N THR A 245 0.75 14.39 3.39
CA THR A 245 0.58 14.07 4.81
C THR A 245 0.14 12.62 5.03
N MET A 246 -0.80 12.13 4.22
CA MET A 246 -1.22 10.73 4.27
C MET A 246 -0.07 9.78 3.95
N ARG A 247 0.71 10.12 2.92
CA ARG A 247 1.90 9.34 2.55
C ARG A 247 2.92 9.32 3.68
N PHE A 248 3.17 10.45 4.32
CA PHE A 248 4.04 10.52 5.49
C PHE A 248 3.54 9.65 6.64
N LEU A 249 2.24 9.68 6.96
CA LEU A 249 1.63 8.86 8.01
C LEU A 249 1.75 7.37 7.68
N VAL A 250 1.41 6.98 6.44
CA VAL A 250 1.44 5.59 6.00
C VAL A 250 2.87 5.04 5.99
N TRP A 251 3.79 5.75 5.34
CA TRP A 251 5.18 5.29 5.18
C TRP A 251 6.00 5.42 6.46
N GLY A 252 5.70 6.43 7.29
CA GLY A 252 6.37 6.60 8.58
C GLY A 252 6.07 5.48 9.58
N THR A 253 4.91 4.83 9.48
CA THR A 253 4.55 3.71 10.36
C THR A 253 5.21 2.39 9.96
N LEU A 254 5.64 2.21 8.71
CA LEU A 254 6.25 0.97 8.22
C LEU A 254 7.54 0.60 8.98
N PRO A 255 8.57 1.50 9.07
CA PRO A 255 9.79 1.20 9.81
C PRO A 255 9.53 0.93 11.29
N ILE A 256 8.60 1.70 11.88
CA ILE A 256 8.24 1.55 13.30
C ILE A 256 7.63 0.18 13.54
N GLY A 257 6.66 -0.23 12.73
CA GLY A 257 6.06 -1.56 12.81
C GLY A 257 7.08 -2.68 12.63
N SER A 258 7.99 -2.54 11.66
CA SER A 258 9.04 -3.53 11.39
C SER A 258 10.03 -3.66 12.56
N LEU A 259 10.44 -2.54 13.17
CA LEU A 259 11.33 -2.56 14.34
C LEU A 259 10.65 -3.20 15.56
N ILE A 260 9.38 -2.86 15.81
CA ILE A 260 8.58 -3.49 16.86
C ILE A 260 8.45 -4.98 16.60
N GLY A 261 8.14 -5.40 15.37
CA GLY A 261 8.02 -6.81 14.98
C GLY A 261 9.32 -7.59 15.18
N ALA A 262 10.44 -7.02 14.75
CA ALA A 262 11.75 -7.64 14.95
C ALA A 262 12.09 -7.80 16.43
N GLY A 263 11.99 -6.72 17.22
CA GLY A 263 12.27 -6.78 18.66
C GLY A 263 11.31 -7.71 19.41
N LEU A 264 10.02 -7.70 19.06
CA LEU A 264 9.03 -8.56 19.69
C LEU A 264 9.31 -10.04 19.39
N SER A 265 9.73 -10.36 18.17
CA SER A 265 10.05 -11.73 17.78
C SER A 265 11.25 -12.32 18.53
N GLU A 266 12.19 -11.49 18.99
CA GLU A 266 13.31 -11.91 19.83
C GLU A 266 12.88 -12.20 21.28
N VAL A 267 11.86 -11.47 21.79
CA VAL A 267 11.41 -11.57 23.19
C VAL A 267 10.37 -12.67 23.37
N ILE A 268 9.34 -12.71 22.53
CA ILE A 268 8.21 -13.64 22.69
C ILE A 268 8.17 -14.75 21.64
N GLY A 269 9.04 -14.70 20.63
CA GLY A 269 9.05 -15.67 19.56
C GLY A 269 8.34 -15.21 18.28
N VAL A 270 8.66 -15.88 17.16
CA VAL A 270 8.15 -15.52 15.82
C VAL A 270 6.65 -15.78 15.69
N HIS A 271 6.18 -16.94 16.16
CA HIS A 271 4.77 -17.34 16.06
C HIS A 271 3.86 -16.40 16.85
N GLU A 272 4.24 -16.11 18.08
CA GLU A 272 3.52 -15.21 18.99
C GLU A 272 3.46 -13.79 18.46
N THR A 273 4.53 -13.34 17.81
CA THR A 273 4.57 -12.01 17.17
C THR A 273 3.62 -11.94 15.96
N ILE A 274 3.49 -13.02 15.17
CA ILE A 274 2.48 -13.09 14.10
C ILE A 274 1.07 -12.97 14.69
N TRP A 275 0.78 -13.64 15.81
CA TRP A 275 -0.49 -13.53 16.53
C TRP A 275 -0.76 -12.09 16.98
N VAL A 276 0.21 -11.47 17.66
CA VAL A 276 0.09 -10.09 18.14
C VAL A 276 -0.19 -9.12 16.97
N GLY A 277 0.61 -9.18 15.92
CA GLY A 277 0.42 -8.32 14.74
C GLY A 277 -0.94 -8.53 14.07
N SER A 278 -1.41 -9.79 13.97
CA SER A 278 -2.69 -10.13 13.38
C SER A 278 -3.88 -9.65 14.22
N ILE A 279 -3.84 -9.84 15.54
CA ILE A 279 -4.90 -9.38 16.45
C ILE A 279 -4.96 -7.85 16.46
N LEU A 280 -3.81 -7.17 16.57
CA LEU A 280 -3.75 -5.72 16.52
C LEU A 280 -4.21 -5.20 15.14
N GLY A 281 -3.82 -5.86 14.06
CA GLY A 281 -4.29 -5.56 12.70
C GLY A 281 -5.80 -5.69 12.54
N LEU A 282 -6.41 -6.70 13.21
CA LEU A 282 -7.86 -6.84 13.26
C LEU A 282 -8.54 -5.64 13.94
N LEU A 283 -7.91 -5.02 14.93
CA LEU A 283 -8.47 -3.87 15.64
C LEU A 283 -8.35 -2.55 14.85
N ALA A 284 -7.56 -2.52 13.78
CA ALA A 284 -7.32 -1.32 12.99
C ALA A 284 -8.58 -0.75 12.29
N PHE A 285 -9.66 -1.51 12.16
CA PHE A 285 -10.92 -1.02 11.62
C PHE A 285 -11.72 -0.14 12.59
N LEU A 286 -11.42 -0.17 13.89
CA LEU A 286 -12.19 0.51 14.93
C LEU A 286 -12.32 2.03 14.71
N PRO A 287 -11.27 2.80 14.36
CA PRO A 287 -11.41 4.24 14.14
C PRO A 287 -12.42 4.58 13.03
N VAL A 288 -12.46 3.79 11.94
CA VAL A 288 -13.47 4.00 10.88
C VAL A 288 -14.84 3.52 11.31
N LEU A 289 -14.95 2.40 12.02
CA LEU A 289 -16.20 1.88 12.52
C LEU A 289 -16.89 2.86 13.49
N LEU A 290 -16.11 3.51 14.36
CA LEU A 290 -16.61 4.48 15.34
C LEU A 290 -16.86 5.87 14.74
N SER A 291 -16.50 6.07 13.47
CA SER A 291 -16.67 7.33 12.76
C SER A 291 -17.95 7.37 11.93
N PRO A 292 -18.38 8.57 11.50
CA PRO A 292 -19.51 8.71 10.58
C PRO A 292 -19.25 8.09 9.20
N VAL A 293 -18.01 7.73 8.85
CA VAL A 293 -17.67 7.08 7.58
C VAL A 293 -18.54 5.84 7.37
N ARG A 294 -18.80 5.05 8.42
CA ARG A 294 -19.57 3.80 8.33
C ARG A 294 -20.98 3.97 7.71
N THR A 295 -21.56 5.16 7.81
CA THR A 295 -22.92 5.43 7.32
C THR A 295 -22.96 6.00 5.90
N LEU A 296 -21.80 6.31 5.31
CA LEU A 296 -21.71 6.88 3.97
C LEU A 296 -22.12 5.86 2.92
N ARG A 297 -23.22 6.09 2.23
CA ARG A 297 -23.66 5.28 1.09
C ARG A 297 -23.08 5.77 -0.21
N GLU A 298 -22.98 7.08 -0.38
CA GLU A 298 -22.44 7.74 -1.57
C GLU A 298 -21.26 8.63 -1.19
N ILE A 299 -20.40 8.91 -2.14
CA ILE A 299 -19.26 9.81 -1.94
C ILE A 299 -19.83 11.24 -1.94
N PRO A 300 -19.68 12.02 -0.84
CA PRO A 300 -20.07 13.43 -0.83
C PRO A 300 -19.22 14.18 -1.88
N THR A 301 -19.86 15.02 -2.69
CA THR A 301 -19.15 15.99 -3.51
C THR A 301 -18.61 17.10 -2.62
N ALA A 302 -17.32 17.44 -2.79
CA ALA A 302 -16.75 18.60 -2.11
C ALA A 302 -17.52 19.84 -2.52
N ASP A 303 -17.96 20.62 -1.54
CA ASP A 303 -18.43 21.97 -1.83
C ASP A 303 -17.20 22.82 -2.16
N PRO A 304 -17.08 23.36 -3.39
CA PRO A 304 -15.92 24.13 -3.82
C PRO A 304 -15.70 25.39 -2.96
N ASP A 305 -16.76 25.89 -2.32
CA ASP A 305 -16.77 27.11 -1.52
C ASP A 305 -16.72 26.87 0.00
N ALA A 306 -16.70 25.61 0.44
CA ALA A 306 -16.61 25.31 1.87
C ALA A 306 -15.25 25.73 2.45
N GLU A 307 -15.24 26.84 3.15
CA GLU A 307 -14.15 27.15 4.08
C GLU A 307 -14.11 26.06 5.17
N PRO A 308 -12.90 25.68 5.64
CA PRO A 308 -12.80 24.76 6.75
C PRO A 308 -13.51 25.40 7.95
N THR A 309 -14.70 24.89 8.26
CA THR A 309 -15.44 25.32 9.46
C THR A 309 -14.53 25.06 10.66
N ALA A 310 -13.98 26.16 11.21
CA ALA A 310 -13.37 26.17 12.51
C ALA A 310 -14.48 25.88 13.53
N GLY A 311 -14.54 24.64 14.01
CA GLY A 311 -15.39 24.20 15.11
C GLY A 311 -14.52 23.52 16.15
#